data_36ba3cbb38132f8a93e9d4e8c1dd0a26
#
_entry.id   36ba3cbb38132f8a93e9d4e8c1dd0a26
#
_cell.length_a   1.000
_cell.length_b   1.000
_cell.length_c   1.000
_cell.angle_alpha   90.00
_cell.angle_beta   90.00
_cell.angle_gamma   90.00
#
_symmetry.space_group_name_H-M   'P 1'
#
loop_
_entity.id
_entity.type
_entity.pdbx_description
1 polymer ?
#
loop_
_entity_poly.entity_id
_entity_poly.type
_entity_poly.pdbx_seq_one_letter_code
_entity_poly.pdbx_strand_id
1 'polypeptide(L)'
;MKTLFSRSIVISIVAVSVAIGVIAQSAPPVDSARMFAGETLKYEGKMDKILHGISVADLSFNAIIPPNSNELLIRSEAVSKGTLLKLFRYSFLQQYDSTVDTKTFHILKTVKHDVQKERIRDSEAVFNYTDKRVTFVETDPKDPMRPPRRIASEIDSHMLDMISAIYALRALPLAVGQRHEFSVSDSGLVYKIPFLVTAREMQKTVLGKMWCLRIEPEIFGENRLIEQKGEMVIWVTDNDRHTPVRSQIKTQYGKFDIKLKSAAVMQ
;
A
#
# COMPACT_ATOMS: atom_id res chain seq x y z
N MET A 1 -37.66 19.81 -69.64
CA MET A 1 -36.34 20.46 -69.50
C MET A 1 -36.20 21.01 -68.11
N LYS A 2 -35.40 20.39 -67.31
CA LYS A 2 -34.63 20.80 -66.10
C LYS A 2 -34.53 19.63 -65.13
N THR A 3 -33.37 19.02 -65.16
CA THR A 3 -32.93 17.97 -64.30
C THR A 3 -32.62 18.52 -62.92
N LEU A 4 -33.19 17.91 -61.85
CA LEU A 4 -32.80 18.15 -60.46
C LEU A 4 -31.88 17.02 -60.00
N PHE A 5 -30.64 17.39 -59.73
CA PHE A 5 -29.65 16.53 -59.08
C PHE A 5 -30.00 16.30 -57.60
N SER A 6 -30.29 15.05 -57.26
CA SER A 6 -30.39 14.63 -55.84
C SER A 6 -28.96 14.39 -55.31
N ARG A 7 -28.51 15.16 -54.34
CA ARG A 7 -27.28 14.94 -53.57
C ARG A 7 -27.64 14.08 -52.36
N SER A 8 -27.26 12.80 -52.43
CA SER A 8 -27.27 11.92 -51.29
C SER A 8 -26.14 12.30 -50.34
N ILE A 9 -26.48 12.76 -49.14
CA ILE A 9 -25.53 12.98 -48.03
C ILE A 9 -25.39 11.66 -47.33
N VAL A 10 -24.23 11.01 -47.46
CA VAL A 10 -23.84 9.85 -46.67
C VAL A 10 -23.33 10.36 -45.32
N ILE A 11 -24.14 10.22 -44.26
CA ILE A 11 -23.70 10.47 -42.88
C ILE A 11 -22.96 9.24 -42.41
N SER A 12 -21.63 9.32 -42.39
CA SER A 12 -20.79 8.33 -41.74
C SER A 12 -20.88 8.51 -40.21
N ILE A 13 -21.65 7.66 -39.56
CA ILE A 13 -21.65 7.57 -38.09
C ILE A 13 -20.37 6.84 -37.69
N VAL A 14 -19.38 7.61 -37.24
CA VAL A 14 -18.22 7.06 -36.53
C VAL A 14 -18.68 6.66 -35.15
N ALA A 15 -18.96 5.39 -34.94
CA ALA A 15 -19.20 4.83 -33.61
C ALA A 15 -17.88 4.84 -32.83
N VAL A 16 -17.69 5.82 -31.96
CA VAL A 16 -16.62 5.80 -30.97
C VAL A 16 -17.01 4.79 -29.91
N SER A 17 -16.47 3.58 -30.03
CA SER A 17 -16.59 2.56 -28.98
C SER A 17 -15.77 3.01 -27.78
N VAL A 18 -16.40 3.62 -26.78
CA VAL A 18 -15.79 3.80 -25.47
C VAL A 18 -15.72 2.42 -24.81
N ALA A 19 -14.57 1.76 -24.92
CA ALA A 19 -14.30 0.57 -24.13
C ALA A 19 -14.26 0.98 -22.67
N ILE A 20 -15.34 0.75 -21.94
CA ILE A 20 -15.33 0.80 -20.47
C ILE A 20 -14.50 -0.38 -20.04
N GLY A 21 -13.20 -0.15 -19.83
CA GLY A 21 -12.31 -1.16 -19.30
C GLY A 21 -12.77 -1.53 -17.90
N VAL A 22 -13.27 -2.75 -17.73
CA VAL A 22 -13.49 -3.33 -16.41
C VAL A 22 -12.10 -3.44 -15.77
N ILE A 23 -11.86 -2.68 -14.71
CA ILE A 23 -10.62 -2.78 -13.93
C ILE A 23 -10.72 -4.11 -13.19
N ALA A 24 -10.00 -5.12 -13.68
CA ALA A 24 -9.86 -6.38 -12.98
C ALA A 24 -8.94 -6.17 -11.76
N GLN A 25 -9.26 -6.86 -10.65
CA GLN A 25 -8.38 -6.91 -9.50
C GLN A 25 -7.01 -7.42 -9.93
N SER A 26 -5.96 -6.67 -9.59
CA SER A 26 -4.59 -7.06 -9.90
C SER A 26 -4.08 -8.06 -8.87
N ALA A 27 -3.47 -9.14 -9.34
CA ALA A 27 -2.81 -10.14 -8.49
C ALA A 27 -1.34 -10.25 -8.90
N PRO A 28 -0.41 -10.36 -7.93
CA PRO A 28 0.98 -10.64 -8.22
C PRO A 28 1.16 -11.98 -8.94
N PRO A 29 2.22 -12.14 -9.75
CA PRO A 29 2.55 -13.42 -10.35
C PRO A 29 2.77 -14.53 -9.31
N VAL A 30 2.48 -15.77 -9.70
CA VAL A 30 2.70 -16.95 -8.85
C VAL A 30 4.18 -17.01 -8.44
N ASP A 31 4.46 -17.41 -7.21
CA ASP A 31 5.78 -17.50 -6.56
C ASP A 31 6.56 -16.17 -6.46
N SER A 32 5.98 -15.04 -6.86
CA SER A 32 6.67 -13.74 -6.82
C SER A 32 7.03 -13.27 -5.40
N ALA A 33 6.34 -13.73 -4.36
CA ALA A 33 6.65 -13.38 -2.98
C ALA A 33 8.06 -13.79 -2.55
N ARG A 34 8.61 -14.88 -3.12
CA ARG A 34 9.96 -15.39 -2.79
C ARG A 34 11.08 -14.42 -3.15
N MET A 35 10.88 -13.53 -4.14
CA MET A 35 11.89 -12.55 -4.52
C MET A 35 12.25 -11.56 -3.40
N PHE A 36 11.41 -11.42 -2.39
CA PHE A 36 11.59 -10.50 -1.28
C PHE A 36 12.28 -11.13 -0.06
N ALA A 37 12.50 -12.44 -0.05
CA ALA A 37 13.13 -13.13 1.07
C ALA A 37 14.52 -12.53 1.39
N GLY A 38 14.79 -12.30 2.67
CA GLY A 38 16.04 -11.70 3.17
C GLY A 38 16.13 -10.19 3.01
N GLU A 39 15.10 -9.52 2.45
CA GLU A 39 15.14 -8.08 2.25
C GLU A 39 14.93 -7.31 3.55
N THR A 40 15.75 -6.27 3.74
CA THR A 40 15.58 -5.25 4.78
C THR A 40 15.60 -3.88 4.17
N LEU A 41 14.53 -3.11 4.38
CA LEU A 41 14.39 -1.72 3.95
C LEU A 41 14.22 -0.81 5.16
N LYS A 42 14.98 0.31 5.20
CA LYS A 42 14.86 1.32 6.27
C LYS A 42 14.58 2.69 5.67
N TYR A 43 13.66 3.42 6.28
CA TYR A 43 13.21 4.73 5.82
C TYR A 43 13.25 5.76 6.95
N GLU A 44 13.34 7.02 6.57
CA GLU A 44 13.14 8.17 7.44
C GLU A 44 11.94 8.98 6.96
N GLY A 45 11.00 9.24 7.86
CA GLY A 45 9.87 10.13 7.65
C GLY A 45 10.18 11.55 8.14
N LYS A 46 9.97 12.53 7.26
CA LYS A 46 10.07 13.96 7.55
C LYS A 46 8.72 14.63 7.37
N MET A 47 8.47 15.65 8.17
CA MET A 47 7.25 16.45 8.10
C MET A 47 7.60 17.91 7.76
N ASP A 48 6.85 18.47 6.81
CA ASP A 48 6.87 19.88 6.44
C ASP A 48 5.51 20.49 6.82
N LYS A 49 5.46 21.25 7.91
CA LYS A 49 4.28 22.03 8.30
C LYS A 49 4.65 23.44 8.71
N ILE A 50 5.45 23.59 9.77
CA ILE A 50 5.87 24.87 10.33
C ILE A 50 7.37 25.07 10.07
N LEU A 51 8.15 23.99 10.17
CA LEU A 51 9.57 23.93 9.89
C LEU A 51 9.80 22.88 8.80
N HIS A 52 10.64 23.18 7.81
CA HIS A 52 10.92 22.29 6.71
C HIS A 52 11.80 21.10 7.12
N GLY A 53 11.40 19.89 6.74
CA GLY A 53 12.24 18.71 6.80
C GLY A 53 12.52 18.17 8.20
N ILE A 54 11.61 18.36 9.17
CA ILE A 54 11.80 17.79 10.52
C ILE A 54 11.66 16.29 10.44
N SER A 55 12.69 15.58 10.87
CA SER A 55 12.65 14.12 11.00
C SER A 55 11.73 13.72 12.17
N VAL A 56 10.65 12.98 11.85
CA VAL A 56 9.56 12.65 12.80
C VAL A 56 9.41 11.16 13.06
N ALA A 57 9.89 10.32 12.16
CA ALA A 57 9.74 8.86 12.28
C ALA A 57 10.87 8.10 11.58
N ASP A 58 11.15 6.92 12.08
CA ASP A 58 11.88 5.87 11.38
C ASP A 58 10.93 4.71 11.05
N LEU A 59 11.11 4.10 9.88
CA LEU A 59 10.34 2.94 9.45
C LEU A 59 11.31 1.84 8.98
N SER A 60 10.97 0.59 9.27
CA SER A 60 11.70 -0.57 8.79
C SER A 60 10.76 -1.65 8.28
N PHE A 61 11.23 -2.41 7.29
CA PHE A 61 10.55 -3.57 6.72
C PHE A 61 11.56 -4.69 6.60
N ASN A 62 11.19 -5.88 7.07
CA ASN A 62 12.00 -7.08 7.00
C ASN A 62 11.14 -8.21 6.43
N ALA A 63 11.56 -8.82 5.33
CA ALA A 63 10.86 -9.90 4.68
C ALA A 63 11.63 -11.21 4.84
N ILE A 64 11.06 -12.20 5.52
CA ILE A 64 11.71 -13.44 5.90
C ILE A 64 10.84 -14.63 5.52
N ILE A 65 11.42 -15.65 4.89
CA ILE A 65 10.78 -16.97 4.76
C ILE A 65 11.40 -17.87 5.83
N PRO A 66 10.63 -18.30 6.86
CA PRO A 66 11.14 -19.24 7.86
C PRO A 66 11.60 -20.55 7.21
N PRO A 67 12.58 -21.26 7.78
CA PRO A 67 13.01 -22.56 7.27
C PRO A 67 11.83 -23.54 7.14
N ASN A 68 11.78 -24.25 6.01
CA ASN A 68 10.73 -25.22 5.68
C ASN A 68 9.29 -24.64 5.64
N SER A 69 9.15 -23.33 5.44
CA SER A 69 7.85 -22.66 5.30
C SER A 69 7.56 -22.27 3.85
N ASN A 70 6.27 -22.24 3.51
CA ASN A 70 5.75 -21.63 2.30
C ASN A 70 5.13 -20.25 2.59
N GLU A 71 5.53 -19.62 3.69
CA GLU A 71 5.02 -18.32 4.11
C GLU A 71 6.15 -17.29 4.11
N LEU A 72 5.85 -16.11 3.56
CA LEU A 72 6.67 -14.92 3.68
C LEU A 72 6.14 -14.10 4.85
N LEU A 73 6.94 -13.94 5.89
CA LEU A 73 6.67 -13.04 7.00
C LEU A 73 7.28 -11.67 6.70
N ILE A 74 6.44 -10.66 6.60
CA ILE A 74 6.85 -9.27 6.42
C ILE A 74 6.63 -8.54 7.73
N ARG A 75 7.71 -8.24 8.45
CA ARG A 75 7.70 -7.43 9.66
C ARG A 75 7.92 -5.98 9.33
N SER A 76 7.04 -5.10 9.75
CA SER A 76 7.23 -3.68 9.62
C SER A 76 7.11 -2.98 10.96
N GLU A 77 7.93 -1.98 11.15
CA GLU A 77 7.90 -1.13 12.33
C GLU A 77 7.97 0.35 11.90
N ALA A 78 7.12 1.16 12.51
CA ALA A 78 7.18 2.60 12.39
C ALA A 78 7.21 3.20 13.79
N VAL A 79 8.28 3.93 14.11
CA VAL A 79 8.48 4.54 15.42
C VAL A 79 8.71 6.04 15.30
N SER A 80 8.03 6.81 16.15
CA SER A 80 8.20 8.25 16.21
C SER A 80 9.54 8.65 16.81
N LYS A 81 10.19 9.68 16.24
CA LYS A 81 11.38 10.29 16.83
C LYS A 81 11.04 11.22 17.98
N GLY A 82 11.99 11.42 18.89
CA GLY A 82 11.85 12.34 20.02
C GLY A 82 11.54 13.80 19.62
N THR A 83 11.88 14.21 18.39
CA THR A 83 11.49 15.50 17.80
C THR A 83 9.98 15.66 17.68
N LEU A 84 9.24 14.59 17.31
CA LEU A 84 7.79 14.62 17.24
C LEU A 84 7.18 14.80 18.64
N LEU A 85 7.72 14.10 19.64
CA LEU A 85 7.29 14.24 21.03
C LEU A 85 7.53 15.65 21.57
N LYS A 86 8.74 16.21 21.32
CA LYS A 86 9.12 17.55 21.81
C LYS A 86 8.28 18.66 21.17
N LEU A 87 8.00 18.59 19.88
CA LEU A 87 7.31 19.66 19.14
C LEU A 87 5.80 19.54 19.19
N PHE A 88 5.27 18.31 19.18
CA PHE A 88 3.83 18.06 19.02
C PHE A 88 3.21 17.28 20.19
N ARG A 89 4.00 16.94 21.22
CA ARG A 89 3.60 16.09 22.35
C ARG A 89 2.90 14.80 21.89
N TYR A 90 3.42 14.21 20.82
CA TYR A 90 2.90 13.01 20.20
C TYR A 90 4.00 11.98 20.01
N SER A 91 3.70 10.73 20.34
CA SER A 91 4.56 9.58 20.08
C SER A 91 3.74 8.41 19.60
N PHE A 92 4.36 7.57 18.79
CA PHE A 92 3.76 6.33 18.34
C PHE A 92 4.81 5.24 18.11
N LEU A 93 4.38 4.00 18.26
CA LEU A 93 5.04 2.79 17.79
C LEU A 93 3.97 1.94 17.12
N GLN A 94 4.20 1.56 15.88
CA GLN A 94 3.34 0.64 15.14
C GLN A 94 4.18 -0.51 14.62
N GLN A 95 3.80 -1.72 14.99
CA GLN A 95 4.42 -2.95 14.52
C GLN A 95 3.36 -3.78 13.81
N TYR A 96 3.69 -4.29 12.63
CA TYR A 96 2.87 -5.20 11.84
C TYR A 96 3.68 -6.42 11.47
N ASP A 97 3.11 -7.58 11.66
CA ASP A 97 3.58 -8.86 11.11
C ASP A 97 2.52 -9.35 10.11
N SER A 98 2.85 -9.30 8.82
CA SER A 98 2.01 -9.76 7.72
C SER A 98 2.53 -11.10 7.22
N THR A 99 1.71 -12.15 7.30
CA THR A 99 2.04 -13.50 6.82
C THR A 99 1.36 -13.74 5.48
N VAL A 100 2.15 -13.98 4.44
CA VAL A 100 1.73 -14.13 3.04
C VAL A 100 2.09 -15.52 2.52
N ASP A 101 1.18 -16.19 1.84
CA ASP A 101 1.49 -17.43 1.11
C ASP A 101 2.45 -17.14 -0.05
N THR A 102 3.56 -17.87 -0.15
CA THR A 102 4.61 -17.58 -1.13
C THR A 102 4.20 -17.88 -2.56
N LYS A 103 3.25 -18.78 -2.79
CA LYS A 103 2.80 -19.17 -4.14
C LYS A 103 1.74 -18.23 -4.69
N THR A 104 0.71 -17.95 -3.88
CA THR A 104 -0.48 -17.21 -4.32
C THR A 104 -0.42 -15.73 -3.99
N PHE A 105 0.51 -15.31 -3.13
CA PHE A 105 0.58 -13.96 -2.54
C PHE A 105 -0.65 -13.60 -1.69
N HIS A 106 -1.45 -14.57 -1.28
CA HIS A 106 -2.59 -14.32 -0.40
C HIS A 106 -2.10 -13.96 1.00
N ILE A 107 -2.64 -12.89 1.57
CA ILE A 107 -2.46 -12.62 3.00
C ILE A 107 -3.20 -13.71 3.81
N LEU A 108 -2.51 -14.32 4.76
CA LEU A 108 -3.05 -15.35 5.62
C LEU A 108 -3.42 -14.78 6.99
N LYS A 109 -2.55 -13.91 7.50
CA LYS A 109 -2.68 -13.36 8.85
C LYS A 109 -1.96 -12.01 8.95
N THR A 110 -2.56 -11.10 9.71
CA THR A 110 -1.93 -9.84 10.13
C THR A 110 -1.98 -9.75 11.66
N VAL A 111 -0.84 -9.47 12.29
CA VAL A 111 -0.76 -9.13 13.71
C VAL A 111 -0.26 -7.70 13.82
N LYS A 112 -0.88 -6.92 14.69
CA LYS A 112 -0.53 -5.51 14.87
C LYS A 112 -0.42 -5.16 16.36
N HIS A 113 0.66 -4.48 16.71
CA HIS A 113 0.84 -3.79 17.99
C HIS A 113 0.89 -2.29 17.73
N ASP A 114 -0.07 -1.53 18.26
CA ASP A 114 -0.23 -0.09 18.04
C ASP A 114 -0.18 0.66 19.36
N VAL A 115 0.83 1.50 19.52
CA VAL A 115 0.99 2.41 20.65
C VAL A 115 0.90 3.85 20.16
N GLN A 116 -0.03 4.61 20.70
CA GLN A 116 -0.20 6.04 20.42
C GLN A 116 -0.30 6.80 21.72
N LYS A 117 0.75 7.47 22.14
CA LYS A 117 0.91 8.03 23.48
C LYS A 117 0.71 6.92 24.54
N GLU A 118 -0.37 7.01 25.30
CA GLU A 118 -0.71 6.04 26.34
C GLU A 118 -1.65 4.93 25.88
N ARG A 119 -2.27 5.10 24.71
CA ARG A 119 -3.15 4.09 24.14
C ARG A 119 -2.34 2.95 23.57
N ILE A 120 -2.65 1.71 23.96
CA ILE A 120 -2.10 0.48 23.39
C ILE A 120 -3.25 -0.34 22.82
N ARG A 121 -3.04 -0.92 21.65
CA ARG A 121 -3.96 -1.88 21.02
C ARG A 121 -3.17 -3.00 20.36
N ASP A 122 -3.56 -4.23 20.70
CA ASP A 122 -3.10 -5.43 20.01
C ASP A 122 -4.23 -5.96 19.17
N SER A 123 -3.94 -6.34 17.95
CA SER A 123 -4.96 -6.90 17.06
C SER A 123 -4.42 -7.99 16.17
N GLU A 124 -5.34 -8.87 15.77
CA GLU A 124 -5.10 -9.96 14.84
C GLU A 124 -6.21 -10.01 13.80
N ALA A 125 -5.85 -10.16 12.53
CA ALA A 125 -6.75 -10.48 11.44
C ALA A 125 -6.34 -11.82 10.82
N VAL A 126 -7.30 -12.74 10.67
CA VAL A 126 -7.12 -14.06 10.05
C VAL A 126 -8.01 -14.15 8.82
N PHE A 127 -7.42 -14.57 7.69
CA PHE A 127 -8.08 -14.65 6.39
C PHE A 127 -8.40 -16.10 6.05
N ASN A 128 -9.67 -16.43 5.93
CA ASN A 128 -10.16 -17.74 5.53
C ASN A 128 -10.75 -17.65 4.12
N TYR A 129 -10.04 -18.17 3.14
CA TYR A 129 -10.46 -18.15 1.73
C TYR A 129 -11.51 -19.19 1.40
N THR A 130 -11.62 -20.26 2.19
CA THR A 130 -12.69 -21.27 2.04
C THR A 130 -14.03 -20.66 2.43
N ASP A 131 -14.08 -20.00 3.58
CA ASP A 131 -15.29 -19.35 4.09
C ASP A 131 -15.47 -17.93 3.53
N LYS A 132 -14.54 -17.46 2.69
CA LYS A 132 -14.49 -16.11 2.10
C LYS A 132 -14.68 -15.01 3.14
N ARG A 133 -13.93 -15.09 4.24
CA ARG A 133 -14.08 -14.17 5.37
C ARG A 133 -12.76 -13.80 6.00
N VAL A 134 -12.62 -12.53 6.37
CA VAL A 134 -11.62 -12.07 7.33
C VAL A 134 -12.27 -11.89 8.69
N THR A 135 -11.61 -12.36 9.74
CA THR A 135 -11.99 -12.12 11.13
C THR A 135 -10.91 -11.28 11.81
N PHE A 136 -11.34 -10.20 12.46
CA PHE A 136 -10.48 -9.26 13.15
C PHE A 136 -10.85 -9.20 14.63
N VAL A 137 -9.84 -9.21 15.48
CA VAL A 137 -9.98 -9.06 16.93
C VAL A 137 -8.97 -8.03 17.41
N GLU A 138 -9.44 -7.02 18.15
CA GLU A 138 -8.61 -6.00 18.80
C GLU A 138 -8.84 -6.02 20.33
N THR A 139 -7.76 -5.98 21.07
CA THR A 139 -7.76 -5.96 22.55
C THR A 139 -7.03 -4.73 23.07
N ASP A 140 -7.31 -4.40 24.34
CA ASP A 140 -6.60 -3.38 25.09
C ASP A 140 -5.73 -4.06 26.15
N PRO A 141 -4.40 -4.18 25.98
CA PRO A 141 -3.53 -4.82 26.97
C PRO A 141 -3.51 -4.13 28.34
N LYS A 142 -3.87 -2.84 28.39
CA LYS A 142 -3.98 -2.08 29.65
C LYS A 142 -5.30 -2.31 30.39
N ASP A 143 -6.32 -2.80 29.70
CA ASP A 143 -7.62 -3.11 30.27
C ASP A 143 -8.09 -4.50 29.80
N PRO A 144 -7.56 -5.58 30.38
CA PRO A 144 -7.91 -6.96 30.01
C PRO A 144 -9.39 -7.30 30.22
N MET A 145 -10.10 -6.53 31.06
CA MET A 145 -11.54 -6.73 31.32
C MET A 145 -12.42 -6.09 30.26
N ARG A 146 -11.86 -5.21 29.40
CA ARG A 146 -12.57 -4.61 28.28
C ARG A 146 -12.88 -5.68 27.22
N PRO A 147 -14.15 -5.82 26.80
CA PRO A 147 -14.50 -6.75 25.73
C PRO A 147 -13.71 -6.47 24.44
N PRO A 148 -13.17 -7.50 23.80
CA PRO A 148 -12.47 -7.32 22.51
C PRO A 148 -13.42 -6.78 21.44
N ARG A 149 -12.93 -5.85 20.64
CA ARG A 149 -13.61 -5.45 19.40
C ARG A 149 -13.45 -6.55 18.37
N ARG A 150 -14.56 -7.02 17.80
CA ARG A 150 -14.59 -8.09 16.80
C ARG A 150 -15.27 -7.58 15.54
N ILE A 151 -14.66 -7.81 14.40
CA ILE A 151 -15.23 -7.52 13.08
C ILE A 151 -15.02 -8.74 12.20
N ALA A 152 -16.00 -9.04 11.34
CA ALA A 152 -15.88 -10.04 10.31
C ALA A 152 -16.50 -9.51 9.02
N SER A 153 -15.74 -9.58 7.92
CA SER A 153 -16.16 -9.09 6.61
C SER A 153 -15.95 -10.16 5.55
N GLU A 154 -16.75 -10.11 4.50
CA GLU A 154 -16.51 -10.91 3.30
C GLU A 154 -15.23 -10.44 2.61
N ILE A 155 -14.51 -11.38 1.98
CA ILE A 155 -13.27 -11.12 1.26
C ILE A 155 -13.38 -11.57 -0.20
N ASP A 156 -12.60 -10.92 -1.04
CA ASP A 156 -12.39 -11.32 -2.43
C ASP A 156 -11.49 -12.56 -2.54
N SER A 157 -11.37 -13.08 -3.75
CA SER A 157 -10.50 -14.22 -4.06
C SER A 157 -9.01 -13.93 -3.83
N HIS A 158 -8.62 -12.67 -3.87
CA HIS A 158 -7.25 -12.23 -3.60
C HIS A 158 -7.25 -11.02 -2.68
N MET A 159 -6.79 -11.21 -1.45
CA MET A 159 -6.75 -10.17 -0.43
C MET A 159 -5.31 -9.87 -0.03
N LEU A 160 -5.11 -8.63 0.37
CA LEU A 160 -3.88 -8.10 0.92
C LEU A 160 -4.18 -7.35 2.22
N ASP A 161 -3.19 -7.13 3.06
CA ASP A 161 -3.21 -6.09 4.08
C ASP A 161 -2.39 -4.87 3.61
N MET A 162 -2.31 -3.85 4.45
CA MET A 162 -1.59 -2.61 4.14
C MET A 162 -0.12 -2.83 3.78
N ILE A 163 0.54 -3.78 4.45
CA ILE A 163 1.97 -4.04 4.28
C ILE A 163 2.21 -4.96 3.08
N SER A 164 1.46 -6.05 2.98
CA SER A 164 1.58 -6.96 1.83
C SER A 164 1.19 -6.28 0.51
N ALA A 165 0.30 -5.27 0.53
CA ALA A 165 -0.04 -4.47 -0.66
C ALA A 165 1.17 -3.72 -1.24
N ILE A 166 2.08 -3.23 -0.37
CA ILE A 166 3.33 -2.58 -0.83
C ILE A 166 4.21 -3.59 -1.58
N TYR A 167 4.31 -4.82 -1.07
CA TYR A 167 5.10 -5.88 -1.70
C TYR A 167 4.41 -6.45 -2.95
N ALA A 168 3.09 -6.60 -2.93
CA ALA A 168 2.30 -7.03 -4.08
C ALA A 168 2.45 -6.05 -5.27
N LEU A 169 2.39 -4.75 -5.01
CA LEU A 169 2.62 -3.70 -6.01
C LEU A 169 3.99 -3.87 -6.68
N ARG A 170 5.03 -4.19 -5.92
CA ARG A 170 6.40 -4.37 -6.41
C ARG A 170 6.57 -5.62 -7.28
N ALA A 171 5.69 -6.60 -7.13
CA ALA A 171 5.70 -7.83 -7.93
C ALA A 171 4.92 -7.70 -9.24
N LEU A 172 4.16 -6.62 -9.46
CA LEU A 172 3.42 -6.41 -10.69
C LEU A 172 4.33 -5.92 -11.82
N PRO A 173 4.01 -6.26 -13.08
CA PRO A 173 4.59 -5.60 -14.24
C PRO A 173 4.03 -4.18 -14.34
N LEU A 174 4.80 -3.18 -13.93
CA LEU A 174 4.37 -1.79 -13.89
C LEU A 174 4.81 -1.03 -15.14
N ALA A 175 3.90 -0.30 -15.80
CA ALA A 175 4.22 0.61 -16.88
C ALA A 175 3.39 1.90 -16.80
N VAL A 176 3.95 3.01 -17.27
CA VAL A 176 3.25 4.32 -17.26
C VAL A 176 1.93 4.22 -18.04
N GLY A 177 0.88 4.77 -17.44
CA GLY A 177 -0.50 4.72 -17.95
C GLY A 177 -1.31 3.52 -17.47
N GLN A 178 -0.69 2.52 -16.85
CA GLN A 178 -1.42 1.36 -16.32
C GLN A 178 -2.17 1.71 -15.03
N ARG A 179 -3.43 1.25 -14.96
CA ARG A 179 -4.27 1.32 -13.78
C ARG A 179 -4.45 -0.09 -13.20
N HIS A 180 -4.30 -0.19 -11.92
CA HIS A 180 -4.45 -1.43 -11.15
C HIS A 180 -5.41 -1.21 -9.98
N GLU A 181 -5.90 -2.30 -9.39
CA GLU A 181 -6.71 -2.26 -8.17
C GLU A 181 -6.35 -3.42 -7.26
N PHE A 182 -6.22 -3.14 -5.96
CA PHE A 182 -6.08 -4.13 -4.91
C PHE A 182 -7.28 -4.14 -3.99
N SER A 183 -7.62 -5.34 -3.48
CA SER A 183 -8.50 -5.51 -2.33
C SER A 183 -7.64 -5.61 -1.08
N VAL A 184 -7.80 -4.63 -0.18
CA VAL A 184 -6.98 -4.50 1.03
C VAL A 184 -7.87 -4.55 2.26
N SER A 185 -7.49 -5.34 3.26
CA SER A 185 -8.14 -5.32 4.56
C SER A 185 -7.32 -4.48 5.56
N ASP A 186 -8.00 -3.58 6.26
CA ASP A 186 -7.50 -2.95 7.48
C ASP A 186 -8.55 -3.03 8.58
N SER A 187 -8.11 -3.41 9.77
CA SER A 187 -8.96 -3.50 10.97
C SER A 187 -10.24 -4.32 10.77
N GLY A 188 -10.19 -5.36 9.90
CA GLY A 188 -11.30 -6.23 9.57
C GLY A 188 -12.28 -5.69 8.53
N LEU A 189 -12.10 -4.48 8.04
CA LEU A 189 -12.84 -3.90 6.91
C LEU A 189 -12.11 -4.14 5.60
N VAL A 190 -12.84 -4.15 4.49
CA VAL A 190 -12.30 -4.40 3.15
C VAL A 190 -12.48 -3.16 2.28
N TYR A 191 -11.41 -2.77 1.60
CA TYR A 191 -11.35 -1.59 0.75
C TYR A 191 -10.83 -1.96 -0.65
N LYS A 192 -11.39 -1.35 -1.69
CA LYS A 192 -10.84 -1.34 -3.03
C LYS A 192 -9.90 -0.15 -3.17
N ILE A 193 -8.64 -0.41 -3.50
CA ILE A 193 -7.61 0.61 -3.65
C ILE A 193 -7.12 0.61 -5.09
N PRO A 194 -7.71 1.44 -5.97
CA PRO A 194 -7.15 1.66 -7.29
C PRO A 194 -5.88 2.49 -7.20
N PHE A 195 -4.95 2.26 -8.13
CA PHE A 195 -3.76 3.07 -8.28
C PHE A 195 -3.35 3.18 -9.75
N LEU A 196 -2.71 4.28 -10.08
CA LEU A 196 -2.26 4.60 -11.43
C LEU A 196 -0.74 4.79 -11.44
N VAL A 197 -0.07 4.23 -12.43
CA VAL A 197 1.34 4.55 -12.73
C VAL A 197 1.35 5.79 -13.62
N THR A 198 1.64 6.95 -13.05
CA THR A 198 1.41 8.25 -13.72
C THR A 198 2.60 8.75 -14.52
N ALA A 199 3.83 8.41 -14.11
CA ALA A 199 5.04 8.90 -14.77
C ALA A 199 6.25 8.01 -14.51
N ARG A 200 7.30 8.22 -15.32
CA ARG A 200 8.65 7.73 -15.12
C ARG A 200 9.57 8.93 -14.90
N GLU A 201 10.17 9.02 -13.70
CA GLU A 201 10.91 10.20 -13.27
C GLU A 201 12.30 9.82 -12.74
N MET A 202 13.27 10.70 -12.94
CA MET A 202 14.59 10.55 -12.34
C MET A 202 14.54 10.95 -10.87
N GLN A 203 14.90 10.05 -9.96
CA GLN A 203 15.00 10.32 -8.53
C GLN A 203 16.47 10.23 -8.05
N LYS A 204 16.84 11.12 -7.13
CA LYS A 204 18.09 11.01 -6.37
C LYS A 204 17.78 10.25 -5.07
N THR A 205 18.34 9.08 -4.94
CA THR A 205 18.08 8.16 -3.83
C THR A 205 19.37 7.78 -3.11
N VAL A 206 19.28 7.03 -2.03
CA VAL A 206 20.45 6.40 -1.38
C VAL A 206 21.12 5.35 -2.28
N LEU A 207 20.36 4.78 -3.24
CA LEU A 207 20.87 3.83 -4.24
C LEU A 207 21.50 4.51 -5.46
N GLY A 208 21.63 5.84 -5.45
CA GLY A 208 22.11 6.64 -6.57
C GLY A 208 21.01 7.40 -7.30
N LYS A 209 21.37 7.98 -8.44
CA LYS A 209 20.43 8.56 -9.41
C LYS A 209 19.83 7.45 -10.26
N MET A 210 18.51 7.29 -10.28
CA MET A 210 17.86 6.22 -11.01
C MET A 210 16.46 6.59 -11.49
N TRP A 211 16.03 5.94 -12.55
CA TRP A 211 14.66 6.04 -13.02
C TRP A 211 13.71 5.36 -12.04
N CYS A 212 12.60 6.01 -11.77
CA CYS A 212 11.56 5.52 -10.88
C CYS A 212 10.20 5.69 -11.54
N LEU A 213 9.31 4.75 -11.29
CA LEU A 213 7.90 4.85 -11.63
C LEU A 213 7.18 5.59 -10.52
N ARG A 214 6.35 6.57 -10.88
CA ARG A 214 5.50 7.33 -9.98
C ARG A 214 4.13 6.70 -9.93
N ILE A 215 3.68 6.35 -8.73
CA ILE A 215 2.43 5.62 -8.48
C ILE A 215 1.55 6.46 -7.55
N GLU A 216 0.27 6.57 -7.90
CA GLU A 216 -0.72 7.33 -7.16
C GLU A 216 -1.86 6.41 -6.70
N PRO A 217 -1.81 5.89 -5.44
CA PRO A 217 -2.92 5.11 -4.88
C PRO A 217 -4.05 6.04 -4.40
N GLU A 218 -5.28 5.65 -4.67
CA GLU A 218 -6.49 6.37 -4.26
C GLU A 218 -6.96 5.90 -2.87
N ILE A 219 -6.17 6.19 -1.83
CA ILE A 219 -6.45 5.77 -0.45
C ILE A 219 -7.21 6.80 0.38
N PHE A 220 -7.34 8.03 -0.12
CA PHE A 220 -8.01 9.14 0.57
C PHE A 220 -9.39 9.43 -0.02
N GLY A 221 -10.34 9.83 0.81
CA GLY A 221 -11.67 10.27 0.41
C GLY A 221 -12.80 9.56 1.16
N GLU A 222 -14.03 9.86 0.77
CA GLU A 222 -15.21 9.19 1.29
C GLU A 222 -15.23 7.72 0.90
N ASN A 223 -15.54 6.83 1.85
CA ASN A 223 -15.50 5.37 1.69
C ASN A 223 -14.15 4.80 1.23
N ARG A 224 -13.05 5.53 1.46
CA ARG A 224 -11.69 5.08 1.22
C ARG A 224 -11.05 4.63 2.54
N LEU A 225 -9.87 4.03 2.44
CA LEU A 225 -9.10 3.57 3.58
C LEU A 225 -8.84 4.69 4.62
N ILE A 226 -8.65 5.91 4.16
CA ILE A 226 -8.44 7.11 4.98
C ILE A 226 -9.55 8.13 4.63
N GLU A 227 -10.55 8.21 5.50
CA GLU A 227 -11.73 9.08 5.31
C GLU A 227 -11.43 10.55 5.60
N GLN A 228 -10.41 11.08 4.94
CA GLN A 228 -10.09 12.53 4.97
C GLN A 228 -9.54 12.95 3.61
N LYS A 229 -9.46 14.26 3.38
CA LYS A 229 -8.79 14.79 2.18
C LYS A 229 -7.29 14.59 2.28
N GLY A 230 -6.70 14.12 1.20
CA GLY A 230 -5.26 13.90 1.12
C GLY A 230 -4.85 13.35 -0.23
N GLU A 231 -3.55 13.21 -0.41
CA GLU A 231 -2.90 12.63 -1.59
C GLU A 231 -1.72 11.79 -1.14
N MET A 232 -1.49 10.69 -1.83
CA MET A 232 -0.29 9.88 -1.68
C MET A 232 0.38 9.65 -3.02
N VAL A 233 1.69 9.75 -3.04
CA VAL A 233 2.52 9.40 -4.19
C VAL A 233 3.64 8.49 -3.71
N ILE A 234 3.90 7.43 -4.45
CA ILE A 234 4.99 6.49 -4.19
C ILE A 234 5.90 6.47 -5.42
N TRP A 235 7.22 6.50 -5.21
CA TRP A 235 8.21 6.27 -6.25
C TRP A 235 8.90 4.94 -5.99
N VAL A 236 8.82 4.04 -6.95
CA VAL A 236 9.53 2.75 -6.94
C VAL A 236 10.59 2.74 -8.03
N THR A 237 11.69 2.03 -7.83
CA THR A 237 12.72 1.88 -8.88
C THR A 237 12.14 1.23 -10.14
N ASP A 238 12.55 1.71 -11.30
CA ASP A 238 12.19 1.14 -12.60
C ASP A 238 13.14 -0.02 -12.95
N ASN A 239 13.02 -1.10 -12.19
CA ASN A 239 13.72 -2.37 -12.37
C ASN A 239 12.89 -3.51 -11.77
N ASP A 240 13.29 -4.76 -11.92
CA ASP A 240 12.56 -5.95 -11.48
C ASP A 240 12.19 -5.97 -9.98
N ARG A 241 12.91 -5.21 -9.16
CA ARG A 241 12.66 -5.14 -7.71
C ARG A 241 11.59 -4.13 -7.32
N HIS A 242 11.31 -3.13 -8.15
CA HIS A 242 10.40 -2.02 -7.85
C HIS A 242 10.53 -1.52 -6.40
N THR A 243 11.78 -1.30 -5.94
CA THR A 243 12.04 -0.90 -4.55
C THR A 243 11.46 0.48 -4.28
N PRO A 244 10.58 0.66 -3.27
CA PRO A 244 10.08 1.98 -2.91
C PRO A 244 11.22 2.85 -2.38
N VAL A 245 11.53 3.96 -3.07
CA VAL A 245 12.63 4.87 -2.71
C VAL A 245 12.12 6.12 -2.01
N ARG A 246 10.87 6.47 -2.24
CA ARG A 246 10.23 7.64 -1.67
C ARG A 246 8.72 7.48 -1.63
N SER A 247 8.08 8.02 -0.59
CA SER A 247 6.64 8.26 -0.55
C SER A 247 6.37 9.66 -0.05
N GLN A 248 5.38 10.33 -0.63
CA GLN A 248 4.87 11.62 -0.14
C GLN A 248 3.39 11.48 0.19
N ILE A 249 3.03 11.99 1.36
CA ILE A 249 1.64 12.05 1.82
C ILE A 249 1.33 13.51 2.13
N LYS A 250 0.28 14.04 1.49
CA LYS A 250 -0.24 15.38 1.80
C LYS A 250 -1.59 15.22 2.49
N THR A 251 -1.78 15.89 3.60
CA THR A 251 -3.02 15.95 4.36
C THR A 251 -3.25 17.38 4.85
N GLN A 252 -4.39 17.64 5.45
CA GLN A 252 -4.64 18.91 6.15
C GLN A 252 -3.66 19.19 7.30
N TYR A 253 -3.00 18.16 7.84
CA TYR A 253 -2.03 18.28 8.93
C TYR A 253 -0.61 18.62 8.47
N GLY A 254 -0.31 18.51 7.17
CA GLY A 254 0.99 18.80 6.59
C GLY A 254 1.38 17.81 5.50
N LYS A 255 2.61 17.99 5.02
CA LYS A 255 3.24 17.10 4.05
C LYS A 255 4.25 16.21 4.77
N PHE A 256 4.13 14.92 4.52
CA PHE A 256 5.08 13.91 4.98
C PHE A 256 5.89 13.41 3.78
N ASP A 257 7.20 13.33 3.92
CA ASP A 257 8.15 12.86 2.91
C ASP A 257 8.96 11.71 3.52
N ILE A 258 8.69 10.49 3.08
CA ILE A 258 9.30 9.26 3.57
C ILE A 258 10.34 8.84 2.54
N LYS A 259 11.61 8.70 2.93
CA LYS A 259 12.71 8.37 2.01
C LYS A 259 13.48 7.16 2.47
N LEU A 260 13.83 6.31 1.52
CA LEU A 260 14.73 5.17 1.73
C LEU A 260 16.08 5.66 2.24
N LYS A 261 16.58 5.03 3.30
CA LYS A 261 17.90 5.27 3.93
C LYS A 261 18.86 4.12 3.68
N SER A 262 18.36 2.90 3.65
CA SER A 262 19.15 1.72 3.30
C SER A 262 18.25 0.60 2.77
N ALA A 263 18.81 -0.19 1.87
CA ALA A 263 18.25 -1.45 1.39
C ALA A 263 19.35 -2.51 1.44
N ALA A 264 19.04 -3.66 2.01
CA ALA A 264 19.93 -4.81 2.07
C ALA A 264 19.13 -6.08 1.75
N VAL A 265 19.80 -7.06 1.16
CA VAL A 265 19.29 -8.42 1.00
C VAL A 265 20.29 -9.33 1.67
N MET A 266 19.87 -10.04 2.71
CA MET A 266 20.68 -11.11 3.30
C MET A 266 20.69 -12.30 2.33
N GLN A 267 21.88 -12.75 1.99
CA GLN A 267 22.10 -13.95 1.17
C GLN A 267 21.90 -15.21 2.02
#